data_0bcd93bc0a6f3b5ac2429056ab57d186
#
_entry.id   0bcd93bc0a6f3b5ac2429056ab57d186
#
_cell.length_a   1.000
_cell.length_b   1.000
_cell.length_c   1.000
_cell.angle_alpha   90.00
_cell.angle_beta   90.00
_cell.angle_gamma   90.00
#
_symmetry.space_group_name_H-M   'P 1'
#
loop_
_entity.id
_entity.type
_entity.pdbx_description
1 polymer ?
#
loop_
_entity_poly.entity_id
_entity_poly.type
_entity_poly.pdbx_seq_one_letter_code
_entity_poly.pdbx_strand_id
1 'polypeptide(L)'
;MTLPAETAEIASAVKGFMPGDEGEALYAVATSARPGTWLEIGTYCGKSTVLLAAAAREVGAQVVTVDHHHGSEENQPGWEWHDTSMVDPRTGRLDTLPTFRQTYDDHLADVVTAVVATTAQVASWWQTGVELLFLDGNHTEETAQHDYAAFAPHVVPGGLLLVHDVFPDPAAGGQAPWHVVERALTDGFEQVSVTGSLRTLRRPRPKPVE
;
A
#
# COMPACT_ATOMS: atom_id res chain seq x y z
N MET A 1 -9.56 -8.31 -14.31
CA MET A 1 -10.96 -8.41 -13.84
C MET A 1 -11.51 -7.02 -13.62
N THR A 2 -12.84 -6.84 -13.64
CA THR A 2 -13.49 -5.55 -13.40
C THR A 2 -13.79 -5.43 -11.90
N LEU A 3 -13.55 -4.27 -11.31
CA LEU A 3 -13.86 -3.99 -9.91
C LEU A 3 -15.39 -4.19 -9.68
N PRO A 4 -15.80 -5.02 -8.69
CA PRO A 4 -17.23 -5.17 -8.36
C PRO A 4 -17.85 -3.85 -7.90
N ALA A 5 -19.08 -3.57 -8.33
CA ALA A 5 -19.77 -2.31 -8.01
C ALA A 5 -19.89 -2.08 -6.49
N GLU A 6 -20.21 -3.11 -5.73
CA GLU A 6 -20.28 -3.05 -4.26
C GLU A 6 -18.92 -2.65 -3.65
N THR A 7 -17.82 -3.24 -4.13
CA THR A 7 -16.47 -2.89 -3.64
C THR A 7 -16.14 -1.44 -4.00
N ALA A 8 -16.51 -0.98 -5.19
CA ALA A 8 -16.30 0.40 -5.61
C ALA A 8 -17.08 1.39 -4.73
N GLU A 9 -18.32 1.07 -4.36
CA GLU A 9 -19.15 1.86 -3.45
C GLU A 9 -18.51 1.94 -2.06
N ILE A 10 -18.09 0.80 -1.49
CA ILE A 10 -17.42 0.74 -0.19
C ILE A 10 -16.13 1.56 -0.23
N ALA A 11 -15.24 1.32 -1.20
CA ALA A 11 -13.99 2.06 -1.33
C ALA A 11 -14.20 3.58 -1.54
N SER A 12 -15.26 3.95 -2.24
CA SER A 12 -15.65 5.36 -2.42
C SER A 12 -16.09 6.03 -1.11
N ALA A 13 -16.77 5.28 -0.23
CA ALA A 13 -17.23 5.76 1.07
C ALA A 13 -16.10 5.84 2.10
N VAL A 14 -15.08 4.99 1.99
CA VAL A 14 -13.91 5.02 2.88
C VAL A 14 -13.02 6.22 2.57
N LYS A 15 -12.64 6.95 3.62
CA LYS A 15 -11.74 8.09 3.50
C LYS A 15 -10.34 7.66 3.07
N GLY A 16 -9.73 8.40 2.14
CA GLY A 16 -8.40 8.13 1.62
C GLY A 16 -8.15 8.84 0.28
N PHE A 17 -6.91 8.81 -0.18
CA PHE A 17 -6.43 9.62 -1.29
C PHE A 17 -6.31 8.87 -2.62
N MET A 18 -6.64 7.58 -2.67
CA MET A 18 -6.60 6.75 -3.87
C MET A 18 -7.62 7.24 -4.93
N PRO A 19 -7.19 7.70 -6.12
CA PRO A 19 -8.07 7.99 -7.25
C PRO A 19 -8.82 6.74 -7.74
N GLY A 20 -10.01 6.94 -8.34
CA GLY A 20 -10.86 5.83 -8.74
C GLY A 20 -10.23 4.91 -9.79
N ASP A 21 -9.58 5.48 -10.80
CA ASP A 21 -8.89 4.75 -11.87
C ASP A 21 -7.65 3.99 -11.35
N GLU A 22 -6.92 4.57 -10.41
CA GLU A 22 -5.81 3.89 -9.73
C GLU A 22 -6.31 2.78 -8.82
N GLY A 23 -7.44 2.98 -8.14
CA GLY A 23 -8.11 1.95 -7.35
C GLY A 23 -8.59 0.76 -8.19
N GLU A 24 -9.17 1.02 -9.38
CA GLU A 24 -9.52 -0.03 -10.33
C GLU A 24 -8.28 -0.79 -10.83
N ALA A 25 -7.18 -0.08 -11.09
CA ALA A 25 -5.91 -0.67 -11.51
C ALA A 25 -5.29 -1.50 -10.38
N LEU A 26 -5.31 -1.01 -9.13
CA LEU A 26 -4.83 -1.75 -7.95
C LEU A 26 -5.57 -3.08 -7.82
N TYR A 27 -6.91 -3.05 -7.86
CA TYR A 27 -7.73 -4.25 -7.81
C TYR A 27 -7.42 -5.22 -8.97
N ALA A 28 -7.37 -4.72 -10.22
CA ALA A 28 -7.10 -5.54 -11.40
C ALA A 28 -5.71 -6.20 -11.36
N VAL A 29 -4.71 -5.48 -10.88
CA VAL A 29 -3.35 -6.01 -10.68
C VAL A 29 -3.33 -7.03 -9.56
N ALA A 30 -3.96 -6.74 -8.42
CA ALA A 30 -4.01 -7.65 -7.28
C ALA A 30 -4.70 -8.98 -7.64
N THR A 31 -5.80 -8.95 -8.42
CA THR A 31 -6.44 -10.19 -8.90
C THR A 31 -5.58 -11.01 -9.86
N SER A 32 -4.50 -10.44 -10.41
CA SER A 32 -3.51 -11.16 -11.21
C SER A 32 -2.37 -11.77 -10.39
N ALA A 33 -2.25 -11.39 -9.12
CA ALA A 33 -1.25 -11.93 -8.22
C ALA A 33 -1.58 -13.37 -7.81
N ARG A 34 -0.58 -14.05 -7.26
CA ARG A 34 -0.79 -15.42 -6.75
C ARG A 34 -1.39 -15.40 -5.34
N PRO A 35 -2.13 -16.45 -4.95
CA PRO A 35 -2.54 -16.64 -3.56
C PRO A 35 -1.30 -16.70 -2.64
N GLY A 36 -1.47 -16.27 -1.39
CA GLY A 36 -0.40 -16.22 -0.40
C GLY A 36 -0.51 -14.98 0.46
N THR A 37 0.60 -14.54 1.03
CA THR A 37 0.64 -13.32 1.85
C THR A 37 0.85 -12.10 0.96
N TRP A 38 -0.01 -11.11 1.11
CA TRP A 38 0.14 -9.78 0.56
C TRP A 38 0.43 -8.81 1.70
N LEU A 39 1.28 -7.82 1.45
CA LEU A 39 1.67 -6.82 2.45
C LEU A 39 1.38 -5.42 1.93
N GLU A 40 0.65 -4.66 2.70
CA GLU A 40 0.39 -3.24 2.49
C GLU A 40 1.13 -2.43 3.57
N ILE A 41 1.87 -1.41 3.16
CA ILE A 41 2.51 -0.42 4.01
C ILE A 41 1.80 0.92 3.80
N GLY A 42 1.16 1.42 4.86
CA GLY A 42 0.28 2.59 4.78
C GLY A 42 -1.18 2.17 4.60
N THR A 43 -1.95 2.23 5.68
CA THR A 43 -3.37 1.83 5.71
C THR A 43 -4.30 3.04 5.69
N TYR A 44 -3.92 4.09 6.44
CA TYR A 44 -4.76 5.26 6.71
C TYR A 44 -6.14 4.85 7.24
N CYS A 45 -7.24 5.08 6.51
CA CYS A 45 -8.59 4.64 6.88
C CYS A 45 -9.03 3.35 6.16
N GLY A 46 -8.16 2.73 5.34
CA GLY A 46 -8.39 1.42 4.73
C GLY A 46 -8.97 1.44 3.33
N LYS A 47 -8.90 2.55 2.58
CA LYS A 47 -9.46 2.65 1.23
C LYS A 47 -8.81 1.67 0.25
N SER A 48 -7.49 1.67 0.15
CA SER A 48 -6.71 0.71 -0.65
C SER A 48 -6.86 -0.72 -0.10
N THR A 49 -6.91 -0.85 1.23
CA THR A 49 -7.10 -2.14 1.91
C THR A 49 -8.41 -2.82 1.51
N VAL A 50 -9.50 -2.07 1.31
CA VAL A 50 -10.80 -2.60 0.81
C VAL A 50 -10.63 -3.21 -0.59
N LEU A 51 -9.89 -2.55 -1.47
CA LEU A 51 -9.63 -3.04 -2.83
C LEU A 51 -8.76 -4.30 -2.83
N LEU A 52 -7.69 -4.28 -2.02
CA LEU A 52 -6.81 -5.44 -1.83
C LEU A 52 -7.56 -6.61 -1.20
N ALA A 53 -8.41 -6.37 -0.19
CA ALA A 53 -9.21 -7.40 0.45
C ALA A 53 -10.20 -8.07 -0.53
N ALA A 54 -10.88 -7.27 -1.36
CA ALA A 54 -11.77 -7.79 -2.38
C ALA A 54 -11.02 -8.68 -3.37
N ALA A 55 -9.87 -8.24 -3.88
CA ALA A 55 -9.02 -9.03 -4.76
C ALA A 55 -8.49 -10.30 -4.07
N ALA A 56 -8.07 -10.19 -2.80
CA ALA A 56 -7.55 -11.31 -2.02
C ALA A 56 -8.59 -12.43 -1.82
N ARG A 57 -9.86 -12.06 -1.59
CA ARG A 57 -10.96 -13.05 -1.51
C ARG A 57 -11.12 -13.83 -2.81
N GLU A 58 -11.01 -13.17 -3.96
CA GLU A 58 -11.14 -13.83 -5.25
C GLU A 58 -10.02 -14.83 -5.55
N VAL A 59 -8.78 -14.51 -5.16
CA VAL A 59 -7.62 -15.37 -5.45
C VAL A 59 -7.22 -16.28 -4.31
N GLY A 60 -7.84 -16.16 -3.13
CA GLY A 60 -7.49 -16.95 -1.95
C GLY A 60 -6.21 -16.50 -1.27
N ALA A 61 -5.93 -15.19 -1.27
CA ALA A 61 -4.80 -14.57 -0.57
C ALA A 61 -5.19 -14.05 0.82
N GLN A 62 -4.19 -13.66 1.62
CA GLN A 62 -4.37 -12.97 2.91
C GLN A 62 -3.59 -11.64 2.87
N VAL A 63 -4.23 -10.57 3.30
CA VAL A 63 -3.61 -9.25 3.37
C VAL A 63 -3.12 -8.98 4.78
N VAL A 64 -1.88 -8.53 4.90
CA VAL A 64 -1.37 -7.91 6.13
C VAL A 64 -1.21 -6.42 5.83
N THR A 65 -1.86 -5.55 6.60
CA THR A 65 -1.70 -4.10 6.49
C THR A 65 -1.01 -3.54 7.72
N VAL A 66 -0.05 -2.64 7.50
CA VAL A 66 0.81 -2.07 8.55
C VAL A 66 0.69 -0.55 8.55
N ASP A 67 0.28 0.01 9.69
CA ASP A 67 0.23 1.45 9.90
C ASP A 67 0.31 1.76 11.41
N HIS A 68 0.96 2.83 11.81
CA HIS A 68 0.92 3.33 13.18
C HIS A 68 -0.26 4.27 13.45
N HIS A 69 -0.98 4.67 12.41
CA HIS A 69 -2.20 5.49 12.43
C HIS A 69 -2.04 6.93 12.98
N HIS A 70 -0.82 7.45 13.02
CA HIS A 70 -0.56 8.83 13.47
C HIS A 70 -0.18 9.77 12.33
N GLY A 71 -0.30 9.30 11.07
CA GLY A 71 0.03 10.03 9.86
C GLY A 71 1.52 10.26 9.66
N SER A 72 1.88 10.56 8.42
CA SER A 72 3.23 10.97 8.04
C SER A 72 3.48 12.46 8.38
N GLU A 73 4.66 12.97 8.04
CA GLU A 73 5.00 14.39 8.23
C GLU A 73 4.01 15.30 7.48
N GLU A 74 3.65 14.93 6.26
CA GLU A 74 2.73 15.69 5.39
C GLU A 74 1.27 15.73 5.90
N ASN A 75 0.91 14.88 6.86
CA ASN A 75 -0.40 14.90 7.50
C ASN A 75 -0.42 15.74 8.78
N GLN A 76 0.71 16.30 9.23
CA GLN A 76 0.79 17.07 10.46
C GLN A 76 0.25 18.51 10.29
N PRO A 77 -0.10 19.22 11.38
CA PRO A 77 -0.58 20.59 11.30
C PRO A 77 0.37 21.51 10.52
N GLY A 78 -0.18 22.23 9.54
CA GLY A 78 0.59 23.16 8.69
C GLY A 78 0.99 22.57 7.33
N TRP A 79 0.76 21.32 7.11
CA TRP A 79 0.97 20.67 5.81
C TRP A 79 -0.34 20.53 5.01
N GLU A 80 -0.21 20.36 3.69
CA GLU A 80 -1.34 20.33 2.74
C GLU A 80 -2.33 19.19 3.01
N TRP A 81 -1.83 18.05 3.43
CA TRP A 81 -2.62 16.82 3.67
C TRP A 81 -3.08 16.67 5.12
N HIS A 82 -3.01 17.76 5.91
CA HIS A 82 -3.51 17.73 7.28
C HIS A 82 -5.03 17.67 7.32
N ASP A 83 -5.56 16.59 7.87
CA ASP A 83 -6.99 16.37 8.02
C ASP A 83 -7.42 16.56 9.49
N THR A 84 -8.01 17.71 9.75
CA THR A 84 -8.49 18.07 11.10
C THR A 84 -9.59 17.15 11.61
N SER A 85 -10.32 16.47 10.73
CA SER A 85 -11.37 15.51 11.14
C SER A 85 -10.80 14.20 11.70
N MET A 86 -9.52 13.93 11.45
CA MET A 86 -8.78 12.77 11.97
C MET A 86 -7.95 13.12 13.22
N VAL A 87 -8.10 14.32 13.77
CA VAL A 87 -7.38 14.71 15.00
C VAL A 87 -8.17 14.25 16.23
N ASP A 88 -7.55 13.45 17.09
CA ASP A 88 -8.13 13.10 18.40
C ASP A 88 -8.21 14.36 19.26
N PRO A 89 -9.42 14.81 19.67
CA PRO A 89 -9.60 16.04 20.44
C PRO A 89 -8.98 15.98 21.83
N ARG A 90 -8.69 14.79 22.36
CA ARG A 90 -8.08 14.61 23.69
C ARG A 90 -6.56 14.80 23.64
N THR A 91 -5.91 14.40 22.55
CA THR A 91 -4.45 14.41 22.42
C THR A 91 -3.95 15.52 21.52
N GLY A 92 -4.82 16.06 20.64
CA GLY A 92 -4.46 17.01 19.59
C GLY A 92 -3.60 16.41 18.48
N ARG A 93 -3.52 15.08 18.40
CA ARG A 93 -2.71 14.35 17.41
C ARG A 93 -3.62 13.67 16.38
N LEU A 94 -3.12 13.52 15.16
CA LEU A 94 -3.79 12.74 14.14
C LEU A 94 -3.88 11.27 14.62
N ASP A 95 -5.06 10.68 14.48
CA ASP A 95 -5.36 9.29 14.82
C ASP A 95 -6.40 8.74 13.85
N THR A 96 -5.96 7.97 12.86
CA THR A 96 -6.83 7.33 11.87
C THR A 96 -7.38 5.98 12.34
N LEU A 97 -6.82 5.43 13.44
CA LEU A 97 -7.16 4.09 13.92
C LEU A 97 -8.65 3.89 14.24
N PRO A 98 -9.37 4.84 14.86
CA PRO A 98 -10.80 4.67 15.13
C PRO A 98 -11.63 4.54 13.86
N THR A 99 -11.31 5.34 12.82
CA THR A 99 -11.99 5.28 11.52
C THR A 99 -11.61 3.99 10.77
N PHE A 100 -10.34 3.62 10.76
CA PHE A 100 -9.89 2.36 10.17
C PHE A 100 -10.56 1.15 10.85
N ARG A 101 -10.67 1.14 12.17
CA ARG A 101 -11.32 0.05 12.91
C ARG A 101 -12.76 -0.17 12.44
N GLN A 102 -13.51 0.88 12.18
CA GLN A 102 -14.85 0.77 11.62
C GLN A 102 -14.83 0.10 10.24
N THR A 103 -13.94 0.57 9.35
CA THR A 103 -13.75 -0.07 8.02
C THR A 103 -13.37 -1.54 8.16
N TYR A 104 -12.48 -1.86 9.11
CA TYR A 104 -12.01 -3.22 9.36
C TYR A 104 -13.13 -4.14 9.83
N ASP A 105 -13.90 -3.72 10.85
CA ASP A 105 -14.98 -4.52 11.43
C ASP A 105 -16.10 -4.77 10.41
N ASP A 106 -16.40 -3.78 9.57
CA ASP A 106 -17.48 -3.85 8.60
C ASP A 106 -17.10 -4.65 7.32
N HIS A 107 -15.82 -4.64 6.90
CA HIS A 107 -15.47 -5.09 5.55
C HIS A 107 -14.22 -5.96 5.43
N LEU A 108 -13.35 -6.08 6.43
CA LEU A 108 -11.99 -6.59 6.24
C LEU A 108 -11.61 -7.79 7.11
N ALA A 109 -12.28 -8.00 8.26
CA ALA A 109 -11.85 -8.88 9.33
C ALA A 109 -11.65 -10.37 8.92
N ASP A 110 -12.24 -10.81 7.82
CA ASP A 110 -12.15 -12.20 7.33
C ASP A 110 -10.87 -12.48 6.53
N VAL A 111 -10.25 -11.45 5.94
CA VAL A 111 -9.13 -11.60 4.97
C VAL A 111 -7.94 -10.69 5.25
N VAL A 112 -8.10 -9.71 6.16
CA VAL A 112 -7.05 -8.74 6.51
C VAL A 112 -6.58 -8.95 7.94
N THR A 113 -5.27 -8.98 8.13
CA THR A 113 -4.63 -8.85 9.44
C THR A 113 -4.07 -7.44 9.58
N ALA A 114 -4.61 -6.68 10.51
CA ALA A 114 -4.15 -5.31 10.78
C ALA A 114 -3.04 -5.31 11.84
N VAL A 115 -1.94 -4.65 11.55
CA VAL A 115 -0.78 -4.48 12.44
C VAL A 115 -0.62 -3.00 12.74
N VAL A 116 -0.94 -2.60 13.97
CA VAL A 116 -0.76 -1.22 14.46
C VAL A 116 0.66 -1.07 15.00
N ALA A 117 1.58 -0.64 14.13
CA ALA A 117 3.00 -0.49 14.45
C ALA A 117 3.69 0.40 13.41
N THR A 118 4.90 0.86 13.70
CA THR A 118 5.76 1.46 12.69
C THR A 118 6.32 0.39 11.77
N THR A 119 6.63 0.73 10.52
CA THR A 119 7.26 -0.18 9.56
C THR A 119 8.60 -0.71 10.07
N ALA A 120 9.39 0.13 10.76
CA ALA A 120 10.65 -0.29 11.37
C ALA A 120 10.47 -1.38 12.44
N GLN A 121 9.40 -1.29 13.26
CA GLN A 121 9.09 -2.34 14.23
C GLN A 121 8.74 -3.66 13.54
N VAL A 122 7.91 -3.61 12.49
CA VAL A 122 7.51 -4.81 11.73
C VAL A 122 8.71 -5.41 10.99
N ALA A 123 9.53 -4.59 10.34
CA ALA A 123 10.74 -5.00 9.63
C ALA A 123 11.70 -5.80 10.52
N SER A 124 11.77 -5.47 11.82
CA SER A 124 12.70 -6.14 12.75
C SER A 124 12.43 -7.65 12.95
N TRP A 125 11.23 -8.12 12.63
CA TRP A 125 10.80 -9.51 12.80
C TRP A 125 10.14 -10.13 11.57
N TRP A 126 9.87 -9.35 10.51
CA TRP A 126 9.23 -9.87 9.29
C TRP A 126 10.16 -10.85 8.56
N GLN A 127 9.66 -12.04 8.27
CA GLN A 127 10.42 -13.09 7.57
C GLN A 127 9.59 -13.79 6.48
N THR A 128 8.33 -13.43 6.33
CA THR A 128 7.42 -14.11 5.39
C THR A 128 7.63 -13.58 3.98
N GLY A 129 7.73 -14.50 3.01
CA GLY A 129 7.70 -14.13 1.59
C GLY A 129 6.34 -13.59 1.20
N VAL A 130 6.31 -12.54 0.34
CA VAL A 130 5.10 -11.88 -0.10
C VAL A 130 4.91 -12.01 -1.60
N GLU A 131 3.67 -12.30 -2.02
CA GLU A 131 3.30 -12.39 -3.42
C GLU A 131 2.96 -11.02 -4.03
N LEU A 132 2.53 -10.09 -3.16
CA LEU A 132 2.27 -8.71 -3.50
C LEU A 132 2.71 -7.82 -2.33
N LEU A 133 3.55 -6.81 -2.62
CA LEU A 133 3.91 -5.72 -1.74
C LEU A 133 3.34 -4.42 -2.29
N PHE A 134 2.54 -3.71 -1.50
CA PHE A 134 2.04 -2.38 -1.82
C PHE A 134 2.64 -1.34 -0.87
N LEU A 135 3.38 -0.38 -1.43
CA LEU A 135 4.00 0.73 -0.71
C LEU A 135 3.21 2.01 -0.96
N ASP A 136 2.52 2.47 0.08
CA ASP A 136 1.68 3.68 0.10
C ASP A 136 1.74 4.37 1.47
N GLY A 137 2.93 4.39 2.05
CA GLY A 137 3.18 4.91 3.40
C GLY A 137 3.62 6.37 3.42
N ASN A 138 4.71 6.66 4.12
CA ASN A 138 5.27 7.99 4.25
C ASN A 138 6.11 8.35 3.02
N HIS A 139 5.95 9.58 2.51
CA HIS A 139 6.63 10.09 1.31
C HIS A 139 7.90 10.91 1.62
N THR A 140 8.46 10.83 2.85
CA THR A 140 9.82 11.31 3.07
C THR A 140 10.83 10.35 2.44
N GLU A 141 11.92 10.86 1.90
CA GLU A 141 12.96 10.04 1.26
C GLU A 141 13.47 8.93 2.19
N GLU A 142 13.77 9.29 3.45
CA GLU A 142 14.30 8.36 4.43
C GLU A 142 13.34 7.19 4.68
N THR A 143 12.06 7.47 4.92
CA THR A 143 11.07 6.43 5.25
C THR A 143 10.73 5.59 4.02
N ALA A 144 10.49 6.20 2.86
CA ALA A 144 10.20 5.47 1.63
C ALA A 144 11.32 4.49 1.25
N GLN A 145 12.58 4.94 1.35
CA GLN A 145 13.75 4.10 1.09
C GLN A 145 13.93 3.00 2.16
N HIS A 146 13.61 3.31 3.42
CA HIS A 146 13.63 2.31 4.50
C HIS A 146 12.60 1.22 4.25
N ASP A 147 11.35 1.58 3.95
CA ASP A 147 10.26 0.64 3.72
C ASP A 147 10.56 -0.26 2.52
N TYR A 148 11.05 0.31 1.43
CA TYR A 148 11.51 -0.47 0.29
C TYR A 148 12.62 -1.45 0.69
N ALA A 149 13.68 -0.96 1.36
CA ALA A 149 14.82 -1.81 1.74
C ALA A 149 14.41 -2.93 2.69
N ALA A 150 13.45 -2.68 3.58
CA ALA A 150 12.97 -3.64 4.55
C ALA A 150 12.10 -4.74 3.93
N PHE A 151 11.20 -4.39 2.99
CA PHE A 151 10.16 -5.31 2.55
C PHE A 151 10.32 -5.82 1.12
N ALA A 152 10.96 -5.08 0.19
CA ALA A 152 11.16 -5.53 -1.18
C ALA A 152 11.97 -6.85 -1.30
N PRO A 153 12.98 -7.14 -0.43
CA PRO A 153 13.66 -8.43 -0.44
C PRO A 153 12.75 -9.64 -0.22
N HIS A 154 11.61 -9.44 0.47
CA HIS A 154 10.63 -10.48 0.75
C HIS A 154 9.66 -10.74 -0.40
N VAL A 155 9.59 -9.88 -1.42
CA VAL A 155 8.80 -10.16 -2.62
C VAL A 155 9.36 -11.40 -3.29
N VAL A 156 8.56 -12.44 -3.43
CA VAL A 156 9.02 -13.72 -3.99
C VAL A 156 9.26 -13.62 -5.52
N PRO A 157 10.05 -14.51 -6.12
CA PRO A 157 10.23 -14.53 -7.58
C PRO A 157 8.90 -14.63 -8.33
N GLY A 158 8.63 -13.68 -9.22
CA GLY A 158 7.36 -13.51 -9.93
C GLY A 158 6.28 -12.74 -9.14
N GLY A 159 6.56 -12.37 -7.89
CA GLY A 159 5.71 -11.53 -7.08
C GLY A 159 5.69 -10.07 -7.55
N LEU A 160 4.75 -9.30 -7.05
CA LEU A 160 4.48 -7.92 -7.46
C LEU A 160 4.92 -6.94 -6.39
N LEU A 161 5.48 -5.82 -6.84
CA LEU A 161 5.73 -4.62 -6.06
C LEU A 161 4.90 -3.49 -6.68
N LEU A 162 4.03 -2.89 -5.89
CA LEU A 162 3.24 -1.72 -6.28
C LEU A 162 3.71 -0.53 -5.44
N VAL A 163 3.86 0.62 -6.09
CA VAL A 163 4.24 1.88 -5.44
C VAL A 163 3.25 2.95 -5.85
N HIS A 164 2.66 3.64 -4.90
CA HIS A 164 1.72 4.73 -5.12
C HIS A 164 2.40 6.10 -5.04
N ASP A 165 1.71 7.15 -5.47
CA ASP A 165 2.18 8.54 -5.48
C ASP A 165 3.52 8.75 -6.20
N VAL A 166 3.72 8.01 -7.29
CA VAL A 166 4.93 8.09 -8.10
C VAL A 166 4.83 9.18 -9.15
N PHE A 167 5.53 10.27 -8.93
CA PHE A 167 5.60 11.43 -9.83
C PHE A 167 7.03 11.58 -10.37
N PRO A 168 7.32 11.16 -11.63
CA PRO A 168 8.64 11.33 -12.23
C PRO A 168 9.06 12.80 -12.44
N ASP A 169 8.06 13.70 -12.64
CA ASP A 169 8.31 15.14 -12.74
C ASP A 169 8.23 15.78 -11.34
N PRO A 170 9.30 16.42 -10.84
CA PRO A 170 9.29 17.10 -9.55
C PRO A 170 8.23 18.21 -9.43
N ALA A 171 7.75 18.75 -10.55
CA ALA A 171 6.67 19.74 -10.54
C ALA A 171 5.29 19.13 -10.28
N ALA A 172 5.15 17.80 -10.43
CA ALA A 172 3.88 17.09 -10.27
C ALA A 172 3.65 16.56 -8.84
N GLY A 173 4.73 16.35 -8.06
CA GLY A 173 4.61 15.81 -6.71
C GLY A 173 5.93 15.43 -6.05
N GLY A 174 5.83 14.82 -4.88
CA GLY A 174 6.97 14.32 -4.09
C GLY A 174 7.79 13.28 -4.84
N GLN A 175 9.10 13.28 -4.64
CA GLN A 175 10.03 12.45 -5.43
C GLN A 175 10.39 11.12 -4.76
N ALA A 176 10.15 10.97 -3.47
CA ALA A 176 10.58 9.78 -2.73
C ALA A 176 10.00 8.46 -3.31
N PRO A 177 8.69 8.35 -3.66
CA PRO A 177 8.18 7.16 -4.31
C PRO A 177 8.78 6.91 -5.70
N TRP A 178 9.12 7.98 -6.45
CA TRP A 178 9.81 7.83 -7.74
C TRP A 178 11.22 7.24 -7.55
N HIS A 179 11.99 7.73 -6.58
CA HIS A 179 13.32 7.18 -6.28
C HIS A 179 13.25 5.71 -5.80
N VAL A 180 12.17 5.32 -5.11
CA VAL A 180 11.92 3.91 -4.79
C VAL A 180 11.74 3.06 -6.06
N VAL A 181 10.98 3.56 -7.05
CA VAL A 181 10.81 2.87 -8.32
C VAL A 181 12.13 2.77 -9.09
N GLU A 182 12.93 3.83 -9.17
CA GLU A 182 14.25 3.81 -9.82
C GLU A 182 15.19 2.78 -9.18
N ARG A 183 15.18 2.74 -7.84
CA ARG A 183 15.94 1.74 -7.09
C ARG A 183 15.44 0.33 -7.36
N ALA A 184 14.13 0.09 -7.36
CA ALA A 184 13.56 -1.22 -7.68
C ALA A 184 13.96 -1.71 -9.08
N LEU A 185 13.94 -0.82 -10.08
CA LEU A 185 14.41 -1.14 -11.43
C LEU A 185 15.91 -1.48 -11.45
N THR A 186 16.72 -0.77 -10.67
CA THR A 186 18.16 -1.07 -10.52
C THR A 186 18.40 -2.41 -9.83
N ASP A 187 17.56 -2.75 -8.84
CA ASP A 187 17.59 -4.03 -8.11
C ASP A 187 17.00 -5.19 -8.95
N GLY A 188 16.59 -4.93 -10.20
CA GLY A 188 16.18 -5.93 -11.18
C GLY A 188 14.69 -6.22 -11.22
N PHE A 189 13.84 -5.42 -10.58
CA PHE A 189 12.40 -5.47 -10.84
C PHE A 189 12.11 -4.95 -12.26
N GLU A 190 11.05 -5.48 -12.87
CA GLU A 190 10.59 -5.09 -14.20
C GLU A 190 9.26 -4.34 -14.11
N GLN A 191 9.15 -3.16 -14.72
CA GLN A 191 7.91 -2.40 -14.74
C GLN A 191 6.88 -3.11 -15.62
N VAL A 192 5.70 -3.36 -15.08
CA VAL A 192 4.59 -4.08 -15.73
C VAL A 192 3.51 -3.13 -16.21
N SER A 193 3.13 -2.15 -15.38
CA SER A 193 2.10 -1.16 -15.74
C SER A 193 2.27 0.17 -15.01
N VAL A 194 1.60 1.17 -15.55
CA VAL A 194 1.48 2.53 -15.04
C VAL A 194 0.03 2.95 -15.17
N THR A 195 -0.56 3.44 -14.09
CA THR A 195 -1.89 4.06 -14.10
C THR A 195 -1.84 5.26 -13.16
N GLY A 196 -2.02 6.46 -13.68
CA GLY A 196 -1.86 7.68 -12.89
C GLY A 196 -0.51 7.72 -12.16
N SER A 197 -0.55 7.82 -10.84
CA SER A 197 0.63 7.77 -9.97
C SER A 197 1.00 6.34 -9.52
N LEU A 198 0.17 5.33 -9.76
CA LEU A 198 0.44 3.94 -9.39
C LEU A 198 1.42 3.30 -10.36
N ARG A 199 2.48 2.68 -9.85
CA ARG A 199 3.44 1.85 -10.59
C ARG A 199 3.36 0.40 -10.13
N THR A 200 3.29 -0.51 -11.10
CA THR A 200 3.38 -1.95 -10.84
C THR A 200 4.68 -2.48 -11.40
N LEU A 201 5.45 -3.15 -10.56
CA LEU A 201 6.68 -3.84 -10.92
C LEU A 201 6.56 -5.32 -10.56
N ARG A 202 7.34 -6.15 -11.24
CA ARG A 202 7.42 -7.59 -10.98
C ARG A 202 8.85 -8.01 -10.67
N ARG A 203 9.03 -8.83 -9.66
CA ARG A 203 10.29 -9.51 -9.42
C ARG A 203 10.48 -10.63 -10.46
N PRO A 204 11.53 -10.64 -11.27
CA PRO A 204 11.76 -11.70 -12.25
C PRO A 204 11.83 -13.08 -11.61
N ARG A 205 11.41 -14.10 -12.33
CA ARG A 205 11.68 -15.49 -11.96
C ARG A 205 13.10 -15.86 -12.35
N PRO A 206 13.81 -16.68 -11.55
CA PRO A 206 15.08 -17.25 -11.99
C PRO A 206 14.88 -17.97 -13.34
N LYS A 207 15.83 -17.77 -14.26
CA LYS A 207 15.83 -18.57 -15.50
C LYS A 207 15.98 -20.04 -15.12
N PRO A 208 15.29 -20.96 -15.82
CA PRO A 208 15.55 -22.38 -15.66
C PRO A 208 17.05 -22.64 -15.86
N VAL A 209 17.66 -23.40 -14.96
CA VAL A 209 19.02 -23.88 -15.16
C VAL A 209 18.92 -24.92 -16.29
N GLU A 210 19.56 -24.65 -17.43
CA GLU A 210 19.68 -25.60 -18.55
C GLU A 210 20.56 -26.81 -18.17
#